data_d3d08b9833852523445d77bc2fce920d
#
_entry.id   d3d08b9833852523445d77bc2fce920d
#
_cell.length_a   1.000
_cell.length_b   1.000
_cell.length_c   1.000
_cell.angle_alpha   90.00
_cell.angle_beta   90.00
_cell.angle_gamma   90.00
#
_symmetry.space_group_name_H-M   'P 1'
#
loop_
_entity.id
_entity.type
_entity.pdbx_description
1 polymer ?
#
loop_
_entity_poly.entity_id
_entity_poly.type
_entity_poly.pdbx_seq_one_letter_code
_entity_poly.pdbx_strand_id
1 'polypeptide(L)'
;MNAQVTFPELQRQIIHFSRQLHENGWAAGGQGNVTAMTADGRILATSADVSLGAIKEAELLTLDRFGRKLAGIGNPFVELPMHLAVFKGRLDVHAVVHAHPPASSAFAAANQAIEAFTFPEFIIQTGGSVPVVPFALPGSEALSQGLAPFIERYDVVLLEGHGVLAWGADLQTAMMLVELVEATARTLLDAATLGGVKKLPDPMISLLLEARTNAGLGPAGRARASAKR
;
A
#
# COMPACT_ATOMS: atom_id res chain seq x y z
N MET A 1 4.70 18.84 16.33
CA MET A 1 5.39 19.04 15.05
C MET A 1 6.21 17.80 14.81
N ASN A 2 5.77 16.89 13.94
CA ASN A 2 6.62 15.76 13.55
C ASN A 2 7.84 16.33 12.81
N ALA A 3 9.04 15.96 13.26
CA ALA A 3 10.27 16.33 12.56
C ALA A 3 10.12 15.81 11.11
N GLN A 4 10.27 16.71 10.14
CA GLN A 4 10.24 16.34 8.73
C GLN A 4 11.38 15.36 8.48
N VAL A 5 11.05 14.17 7.96
CA VAL A 5 12.03 13.14 7.61
C VAL A 5 13.01 13.71 6.59
N THR A 6 14.30 13.65 6.89
CA THR A 6 15.33 14.17 5.98
C THR A 6 15.49 13.27 4.75
N PHE A 7 16.02 13.82 3.66
CA PHE A 7 16.26 13.05 2.44
C PHE A 7 17.12 11.78 2.68
N PRO A 8 18.27 11.83 3.40
CA PRO A 8 19.03 10.61 3.69
C PRO A 8 18.28 9.60 4.57
N GLU A 9 17.44 10.09 5.48
CA GLU A 9 16.63 9.21 6.31
C GLU A 9 15.58 8.48 5.48
N LEU A 10 14.93 9.19 4.55
CA LEU A 10 13.94 8.61 3.65
C LEU A 10 14.58 7.55 2.73
N GLN A 11 15.81 7.78 2.25
CA GLN A 11 16.59 6.79 1.49
C GLN A 11 16.81 5.52 2.32
N ARG A 12 17.26 5.66 3.58
CA ARG A 12 17.45 4.50 4.48
C ARG A 12 16.15 3.73 4.72
N GLN A 13 15.04 4.44 4.91
CA GLN A 13 13.72 3.80 5.10
C GLN A 13 13.27 3.02 3.86
N ILE A 14 13.39 3.59 2.65
CA ILE A 14 13.06 2.88 1.41
C ILE A 14 13.89 1.60 1.29
N ILE A 15 15.20 1.68 1.50
CA ILE A 15 16.09 0.51 1.45
C ILE A 15 15.70 -0.53 2.50
N HIS A 16 15.42 -0.10 3.73
CA HIS A 16 15.02 -0.98 4.82
C HIS A 16 13.73 -1.74 4.48
N PHE A 17 12.67 -1.05 4.11
CA PHE A 17 11.39 -1.68 3.77
C PHE A 17 11.44 -2.50 2.48
N SER A 18 12.22 -2.08 1.50
CA SER A 18 12.47 -2.88 0.29
C SER A 18 13.09 -4.23 0.61
N ARG A 19 14.12 -4.25 1.48
CA ARG A 19 14.75 -5.49 1.93
C ARG A 19 13.80 -6.34 2.75
N GLN A 20 13.01 -5.75 3.63
CA GLN A 20 12.01 -6.46 4.42
C GLN A 20 10.96 -7.13 3.52
N LEU A 21 10.48 -6.46 2.46
CA LEU A 21 9.59 -7.08 1.47
C LEU A 21 10.24 -8.30 0.80
N HIS A 22 11.52 -8.21 0.45
CA HIS A 22 12.25 -9.33 -0.15
C HIS A 22 12.49 -10.47 0.84
N GLU A 23 12.93 -10.17 2.06
CA GLU A 23 13.19 -11.14 3.14
C GLU A 23 11.93 -11.92 3.54
N ASN A 24 10.76 -11.25 3.51
CA ASN A 24 9.46 -11.88 3.73
C ASN A 24 8.99 -12.73 2.54
N GLY A 25 9.71 -12.73 1.40
CA GLY A 25 9.31 -13.41 0.18
C GLY A 25 8.17 -12.73 -0.59
N TRP A 26 7.94 -11.42 -0.35
CA TRP A 26 6.86 -10.64 -0.94
C TRP A 26 7.28 -9.83 -2.17
N ALA A 27 8.57 -9.88 -2.50
CA ALA A 27 9.16 -9.22 -3.66
C ALA A 27 10.22 -10.14 -4.28
N ALA A 28 9.78 -11.24 -4.89
CA ALA A 28 10.66 -12.22 -5.51
C ALA A 28 11.20 -11.70 -6.85
N GLY A 29 12.49 -11.96 -7.13
CA GLY A 29 13.12 -11.51 -8.37
C GLY A 29 13.10 -9.99 -8.50
N GLY A 30 12.45 -9.47 -9.54
CA GLY A 30 12.25 -8.04 -9.78
C GLY A 30 10.85 -7.52 -9.43
N GLN A 31 10.09 -8.27 -8.64
CA GLN A 31 8.75 -7.88 -8.23
C GLN A 31 8.76 -6.80 -7.14
N GLY A 32 7.65 -6.07 -7.06
CA GLY A 32 7.44 -5.06 -6.02
C GLY A 32 8.22 -3.77 -6.26
N ASN A 33 7.73 -2.71 -5.71
CA ASN A 33 8.36 -1.39 -5.80
C ASN A 33 7.84 -0.47 -4.70
N VAL A 34 8.67 0.51 -4.35
CA VAL A 34 8.41 1.42 -3.24
C VAL A 34 8.67 2.85 -3.70
N THR A 35 7.77 3.75 -3.35
CA THR A 35 7.95 5.20 -3.55
C THR A 35 7.62 5.97 -2.28
N ALA A 36 8.33 7.08 -2.06
CA ALA A 36 8.02 8.01 -1.00
C ALA A 36 8.25 9.46 -1.43
N MET A 37 7.37 10.35 -0.98
CA MET A 37 7.45 11.78 -1.27
C MET A 37 8.39 12.47 -0.29
N THR A 38 9.30 13.28 -0.82
CA THR A 38 10.20 14.13 -0.04
C THR A 38 9.49 15.41 0.41
N ALA A 39 10.05 16.10 1.39
CA ALA A 39 9.48 17.35 1.93
C ALA A 39 9.34 18.47 0.88
N ASP A 40 10.17 18.46 -0.16
CA ASP A 40 10.12 19.42 -1.27
C ASP A 40 9.26 18.97 -2.46
N GLY A 41 8.50 17.89 -2.29
CA GLY A 41 7.54 17.39 -3.29
C GLY A 41 8.14 16.57 -4.42
N ARG A 42 9.44 16.20 -4.33
CA ARG A 42 10.02 15.17 -5.21
C ARG A 42 9.62 13.79 -4.72
N ILE A 43 9.84 12.78 -5.54
CA ILE A 43 9.55 11.37 -5.22
C ILE A 43 10.86 10.61 -5.24
N LEU A 44 11.17 9.90 -4.15
CA LEU A 44 12.16 8.82 -4.14
C LEU A 44 11.46 7.53 -4.54
N ALA A 45 12.10 6.74 -5.41
CA ALA A 45 11.58 5.50 -5.93
C ALA A 45 12.66 4.43 -6.02
N THR A 46 12.32 3.18 -5.85
CA THR A 46 13.16 2.06 -6.24
C THR A 46 13.31 2.05 -7.77
N SER A 47 14.47 1.62 -8.29
CA SER A 47 14.65 1.48 -9.74
C SER A 47 14.09 0.16 -10.25
N ALA A 48 13.73 0.10 -11.54
CA ALA A 48 13.47 -1.14 -12.24
C ALA A 48 14.73 -2.01 -12.32
N ASP A 49 14.52 -3.30 -12.58
CA ASP A 49 15.58 -4.28 -12.85
C ASP A 49 16.57 -4.53 -11.69
N VAL A 50 16.18 -4.10 -10.46
CA VAL A 50 16.94 -4.35 -9.23
C VAL A 50 16.10 -5.14 -8.25
N SER A 51 16.68 -6.22 -7.72
CA SER A 51 16.03 -6.94 -6.60
C SER A 51 15.94 -6.03 -5.38
N LEU A 52 14.76 -5.93 -4.77
CA LEU A 52 14.56 -5.14 -3.56
C LEU A 52 15.45 -5.60 -2.40
N GLY A 53 15.85 -6.88 -2.36
CA GLY A 53 16.80 -7.41 -1.37
C GLY A 53 18.24 -6.92 -1.53
N ALA A 54 18.61 -6.51 -2.75
CA ALA A 54 19.97 -6.07 -3.08
C ALA A 54 20.08 -4.56 -3.33
N ILE A 55 18.98 -3.82 -3.23
CA ILE A 55 18.91 -2.39 -3.56
C ILE A 55 19.90 -1.55 -2.75
N LYS A 56 20.59 -0.63 -3.42
CA LYS A 56 21.56 0.30 -2.85
C LYS A 56 21.09 1.74 -3.03
N GLU A 57 21.67 2.65 -2.27
CA GLU A 57 21.33 4.06 -2.31
C GLU A 57 21.46 4.68 -3.72
N ALA A 58 22.50 4.29 -4.47
CA ALA A 58 22.73 4.79 -5.83
C ALA A 58 21.65 4.33 -6.84
N GLU A 59 20.90 3.27 -6.52
CA GLU A 59 19.82 2.70 -7.34
C GLU A 59 18.44 3.27 -6.96
N LEU A 60 18.38 4.14 -5.95
CA LEU A 60 17.20 4.93 -5.68
C LEU A 60 17.11 6.09 -6.68
N LEU A 61 15.97 6.20 -7.31
CA LEU A 61 15.69 7.29 -8.24
C LEU A 61 15.09 8.48 -7.51
N THR A 62 15.55 9.67 -7.83
CA THR A 62 14.86 10.92 -7.53
C THR A 62 14.05 11.32 -8.75
N LEU A 63 12.74 11.46 -8.58
CA LEU A 63 11.80 11.83 -9.64
C LEU A 63 11.15 13.18 -9.28
N ASP A 64 10.73 13.92 -10.30
CA ASP A 64 9.81 15.03 -10.08
C ASP A 64 8.38 14.51 -9.80
N ARG A 65 7.46 15.40 -9.46
CA ARG A 65 6.06 15.06 -9.17
C ARG A 65 5.30 14.44 -10.36
N PHE A 66 5.86 14.49 -11.56
CA PHE A 66 5.30 13.90 -12.77
C PHE A 66 5.95 12.56 -13.14
N GLY A 67 6.87 12.07 -12.31
CA GLY A 67 7.59 10.81 -12.53
C GLY A 67 8.80 10.93 -13.46
N ARG A 68 9.21 12.13 -13.88
CA ARG A 68 10.41 12.31 -14.70
C ARG A 68 11.65 12.17 -13.82
N LYS A 69 12.58 11.33 -14.25
CA LYS A 69 13.84 11.08 -13.53
C LYS A 69 14.71 12.33 -13.50
N LEU A 70 15.15 12.71 -12.29
CA LEU A 70 16.07 13.81 -12.01
C LEU A 70 17.46 13.27 -11.65
N ALA A 71 17.55 12.15 -10.91
CA ALA A 71 18.81 11.56 -10.46
C ALA A 71 18.64 10.06 -10.16
N GLY A 72 19.77 9.37 -9.91
CA GLY A 72 19.83 7.94 -9.58
C GLY A 72 20.24 7.07 -10.76
N ILE A 73 20.62 5.81 -10.49
CA ILE A 73 21.02 4.81 -11.50
C ILE A 73 19.83 3.90 -11.81
N GLY A 74 19.64 3.54 -13.07
CA GLY A 74 18.53 2.70 -13.54
C GLY A 74 17.36 3.50 -14.12
N ASN A 75 16.24 2.82 -14.31
CA ASN A 75 15.05 3.37 -14.92
C ASN A 75 13.85 3.32 -13.95
N PRO A 76 12.86 4.21 -14.11
CA PRO A 76 11.60 4.05 -13.42
C PRO A 76 10.95 2.70 -13.77
N PHE A 77 10.35 2.06 -12.77
CA PHE A 77 9.60 0.82 -12.98
C PHE A 77 8.31 1.09 -13.77
N VAL A 78 7.84 0.06 -14.48
CA VAL A 78 6.69 0.16 -15.40
C VAL A 78 5.41 0.61 -14.67
N GLU A 79 5.26 0.24 -13.41
CA GLU A 79 4.06 0.50 -12.59
C GLU A 79 4.06 1.87 -11.89
N LEU A 80 5.08 2.70 -12.13
CA LEU A 80 5.14 4.06 -11.55
C LEU A 80 3.84 4.87 -11.76
N PRO A 81 3.14 4.80 -12.90
CA PRO A 81 1.89 5.55 -13.09
C PRO A 81 0.82 5.29 -12.04
N MET A 82 0.69 4.07 -11.51
CA MET A 82 -0.29 3.79 -10.44
C MET A 82 0.10 4.46 -9.11
N HIS A 83 1.40 4.54 -8.77
CA HIS A 83 1.88 5.28 -7.60
C HIS A 83 1.62 6.78 -7.73
N LEU A 84 1.89 7.34 -8.91
CA LEU A 84 1.61 8.76 -9.20
C LEU A 84 0.11 9.07 -9.12
N ALA A 85 -0.75 8.14 -9.55
CA ALA A 85 -2.20 8.30 -9.42
C ALA A 85 -2.62 8.39 -7.95
N VAL A 86 -2.02 7.60 -7.05
CA VAL A 86 -2.26 7.66 -5.60
C VAL A 86 -1.83 9.01 -5.04
N PHE A 87 -0.60 9.48 -5.31
CA PHE A 87 -0.12 10.78 -4.84
C PHE A 87 -0.96 11.95 -5.37
N LYS A 88 -1.45 11.86 -6.61
CA LYS A 88 -2.33 12.87 -7.19
C LYS A 88 -3.71 12.88 -6.56
N GLY A 89 -4.26 11.71 -6.24
CA GLY A 89 -5.60 11.55 -5.67
C GLY A 89 -5.69 11.81 -4.17
N ARG A 90 -4.56 11.75 -3.44
CA ARG A 90 -4.51 11.83 -1.97
C ARG A 90 -3.32 12.66 -1.49
N LEU A 91 -3.59 13.90 -1.13
CA LEU A 91 -2.56 14.85 -0.65
C LEU A 91 -2.02 14.52 0.75
N ASP A 92 -2.69 13.66 1.50
CA ASP A 92 -2.28 13.17 2.82
C ASP A 92 -1.38 11.92 2.72
N VAL A 93 -1.18 11.40 1.51
CA VAL A 93 -0.33 10.23 1.25
C VAL A 93 1.07 10.67 0.84
N HIS A 94 2.09 10.10 1.49
CA HIS A 94 3.49 10.37 1.20
C HIS A 94 4.30 9.09 0.90
N ALA A 95 3.69 7.91 0.97
CA ALA A 95 4.35 6.66 0.60
C ALA A 95 3.39 5.68 -0.07
N VAL A 96 3.91 4.91 -1.02
CA VAL A 96 3.19 3.84 -1.71
C VAL A 96 4.10 2.61 -1.79
N VAL A 97 3.56 1.46 -1.43
CA VAL A 97 4.23 0.15 -1.45
C VAL A 97 3.42 -0.80 -2.32
N HIS A 98 4.06 -1.39 -3.31
CA HIS A 98 3.53 -2.48 -4.10
C HIS A 98 4.35 -3.75 -3.84
N ALA A 99 3.64 -4.86 -3.58
CA ALA A 99 4.25 -6.15 -3.25
C ALA A 99 3.34 -7.31 -3.67
N HIS A 100 3.90 -8.53 -3.67
CA HIS A 100 3.19 -9.76 -4.04
C HIS A 100 3.21 -10.78 -2.87
N PRO A 101 2.64 -10.44 -1.69
CA PRO A 101 2.59 -11.39 -0.58
C PRO A 101 1.71 -12.58 -0.94
N PRO A 102 2.13 -13.84 -0.65
CA PRO A 102 1.49 -15.03 -1.23
C PRO A 102 0.02 -15.20 -0.93
N ALA A 103 -0.41 -15.00 0.33
CA ALA A 103 -1.81 -15.24 0.70
C ALA A 103 -2.75 -14.16 0.13
N SER A 104 -2.40 -12.90 0.23
CA SER A 104 -3.18 -11.80 -0.34
C SER A 104 -3.17 -11.83 -1.88
N SER A 105 -2.04 -12.23 -2.49
CA SER A 105 -1.98 -12.46 -3.95
C SER A 105 -2.85 -13.62 -4.39
N ALA A 106 -3.07 -14.64 -3.55
CA ALA A 106 -4.03 -15.70 -3.86
C ALA A 106 -5.48 -15.18 -3.93
N PHE A 107 -5.88 -14.27 -3.02
CA PHE A 107 -7.16 -13.58 -3.10
C PHE A 107 -7.26 -12.73 -4.38
N ALA A 108 -6.21 -11.97 -4.71
CA ALA A 108 -6.13 -11.19 -5.94
C ALA A 108 -6.27 -12.06 -7.21
N ALA A 109 -5.59 -13.21 -7.26
CA ALA A 109 -5.65 -14.16 -8.37
C ALA A 109 -7.01 -14.84 -8.49
N ALA A 110 -7.70 -15.06 -7.36
CA ALA A 110 -9.06 -15.60 -7.33
C ALA A 110 -10.12 -14.52 -7.60
N ASN A 111 -9.74 -13.26 -7.81
CA ASN A 111 -10.63 -12.10 -7.92
C ASN A 111 -11.60 -12.00 -6.72
N GLN A 112 -11.08 -12.22 -5.52
CA GLN A 112 -11.86 -12.17 -4.29
C GLN A 112 -11.32 -11.06 -3.37
N ALA A 113 -12.21 -10.18 -2.91
CA ALA A 113 -11.90 -9.21 -1.87
C ALA A 113 -11.56 -9.94 -0.55
N ILE A 114 -10.65 -9.36 0.25
CA ILE A 114 -10.44 -9.83 1.61
C ILE A 114 -11.47 -9.16 2.50
N GLU A 115 -12.43 -9.92 3.01
CA GLU A 115 -13.43 -9.45 3.97
C GLU A 115 -13.24 -10.16 5.31
N ALA A 116 -12.95 -9.39 6.35
CA ALA A 116 -12.62 -9.94 7.66
C ALA A 116 -13.21 -9.09 8.80
N PHE A 117 -14.54 -9.17 8.96
CA PHE A 117 -15.25 -8.57 10.10
C PHE A 117 -15.10 -9.41 11.38
N THR A 118 -13.93 -10.02 11.56
CA THR A 118 -13.56 -10.91 12.67
C THR A 118 -12.41 -10.32 13.48
N PHE A 119 -11.50 -9.58 12.83
CA PHE A 119 -10.27 -9.07 13.44
C PHE A 119 -10.38 -7.56 13.71
N PRO A 120 -10.38 -7.13 15.00
CA PRO A 120 -10.56 -5.72 15.36
C PRO A 120 -9.57 -4.79 14.67
N GLU A 121 -8.27 -5.16 14.61
CA GLU A 121 -7.22 -4.36 13.99
C GLU A 121 -7.47 -4.19 12.50
N PHE A 122 -7.88 -5.26 11.80
CA PHE A 122 -8.19 -5.21 10.38
C PHE A 122 -9.39 -4.31 10.11
N ILE A 123 -10.46 -4.39 10.95
CA ILE A 123 -11.63 -3.51 10.82
C ILE A 123 -11.23 -2.05 11.04
N ILE A 124 -10.42 -1.75 12.05
CA ILE A 124 -9.97 -0.37 12.32
C ILE A 124 -9.12 0.15 11.16
N GLN A 125 -8.17 -0.62 10.68
CA GLN A 125 -7.22 -0.15 9.65
C GLN A 125 -7.83 -0.10 8.25
N THR A 126 -8.65 -1.09 7.85
CA THR A 126 -9.15 -1.22 6.47
C THR A 126 -10.64 -0.91 6.32
N GLY A 127 -11.41 -0.88 7.41
CA GLY A 127 -12.86 -0.85 7.39
C GLY A 127 -13.49 -2.24 7.26
N GLY A 128 -12.70 -3.30 7.44
CA GLY A 128 -13.13 -4.70 7.37
C GLY A 128 -13.08 -5.32 5.97
N SER A 129 -12.65 -4.54 4.96
CA SER A 129 -12.58 -5.02 3.57
C SER A 129 -11.39 -4.41 2.81
N VAL A 130 -10.71 -5.23 2.01
CA VAL A 130 -9.73 -4.83 1.01
C VAL A 130 -10.26 -5.26 -0.37
N PRO A 131 -10.66 -4.31 -1.22
CA PRO A 131 -11.28 -4.59 -2.51
C PRO A 131 -10.26 -5.03 -3.56
N VAL A 132 -10.76 -5.63 -4.64
CA VAL A 132 -9.97 -5.96 -5.83
C VAL A 132 -10.20 -4.89 -6.90
N VAL A 133 -9.12 -4.30 -7.40
CA VAL A 133 -9.11 -3.45 -8.59
C VAL A 133 -9.11 -4.37 -9.81
N PRO A 134 -10.02 -4.18 -10.79
CA PRO A 134 -10.07 -5.02 -11.99
C PRO A 134 -8.76 -5.04 -12.75
N PHE A 135 -8.47 -6.16 -13.39
CA PHE A 135 -7.24 -6.36 -14.15
C PHE A 135 -7.07 -5.32 -15.26
N ALA A 136 -5.87 -4.77 -15.33
CA ALA A 136 -5.36 -4.01 -16.46
C ALA A 136 -3.86 -4.27 -16.59
N LEU A 137 -3.30 -4.09 -17.78
CA LEU A 137 -1.87 -4.32 -18.00
C LEU A 137 -1.02 -3.42 -17.09
N PRO A 138 -0.03 -3.97 -16.37
CA PRO A 138 0.90 -3.18 -15.58
C PRO A 138 1.50 -2.02 -16.37
N GLY A 139 1.51 -0.83 -15.79
CA GLY A 139 2.00 0.38 -16.42
C GLY A 139 1.05 1.04 -17.43
N SER A 140 -0.09 0.44 -17.73
CA SER A 140 -1.09 1.05 -18.62
C SER A 140 -1.84 2.19 -17.94
N GLU A 141 -2.34 3.12 -18.73
CA GLU A 141 -3.24 4.17 -18.25
C GLU A 141 -4.55 3.57 -17.69
N ALA A 142 -5.03 2.47 -18.29
CA ALA A 142 -6.20 1.75 -17.83
C ALA A 142 -6.09 1.29 -16.37
N LEU A 143 -4.90 0.84 -15.94
CA LEU A 143 -4.68 0.46 -14.53
C LEU A 143 -4.84 1.68 -13.60
N SER A 144 -4.23 2.81 -13.94
CA SER A 144 -4.35 4.03 -13.14
C SER A 144 -5.78 4.57 -13.11
N GLN A 145 -6.51 4.49 -14.23
CA GLN A 145 -7.93 4.87 -14.30
C GLN A 145 -8.81 3.90 -13.49
N GLY A 146 -8.57 2.59 -13.59
CA GLY A 146 -9.27 1.57 -12.80
C GLY A 146 -9.03 1.72 -11.30
N LEU A 147 -7.85 2.17 -10.88
CA LEU A 147 -7.49 2.42 -9.48
C LEU A 147 -8.17 3.69 -8.91
N ALA A 148 -8.42 4.70 -9.73
CA ALA A 148 -8.88 6.03 -9.28
C ALA A 148 -10.11 5.98 -8.35
N PRO A 149 -11.18 5.18 -8.59
CA PRO A 149 -12.34 5.11 -7.71
C PRO A 149 -12.04 4.58 -6.30
N PHE A 150 -10.93 3.86 -6.13
CA PHE A 150 -10.52 3.24 -4.87
C PHE A 150 -9.62 4.15 -4.02
N ILE A 151 -8.84 5.04 -4.64
CA ILE A 151 -7.83 5.87 -3.98
C ILE A 151 -8.43 6.71 -2.85
N GLU A 152 -9.58 7.33 -3.06
CA GLU A 152 -10.22 8.16 -2.04
C GLU A 152 -10.79 7.33 -0.88
N ARG A 153 -11.24 6.13 -1.16
CA ARG A 153 -12.03 5.30 -0.23
C ARG A 153 -11.18 4.39 0.64
N TYR A 154 -10.07 3.89 0.11
CA TYR A 154 -9.23 2.87 0.73
C TYR A 154 -7.80 3.38 0.92
N ASP A 155 -7.02 2.65 1.69
CA ASP A 155 -5.59 2.88 1.92
C ASP A 155 -4.76 1.65 1.49
N VAL A 156 -5.44 0.58 1.07
CA VAL A 156 -4.87 -0.64 0.50
C VAL A 156 -5.89 -1.31 -0.41
N VAL A 157 -5.42 -1.90 -1.51
CA VAL A 157 -6.23 -2.66 -2.47
C VAL A 157 -5.46 -3.89 -2.95
N LEU A 158 -6.21 -4.88 -3.44
CA LEU A 158 -5.68 -5.95 -4.27
C LEU A 158 -5.74 -5.52 -5.75
N LEU A 159 -4.78 -5.94 -6.53
CA LEU A 159 -4.77 -5.82 -7.99
C LEU A 159 -5.06 -7.19 -8.58
N GLU A 160 -6.15 -7.35 -9.33
CA GLU A 160 -6.60 -8.65 -9.89
C GLU A 160 -5.47 -9.35 -10.65
N GLY A 161 -5.22 -10.63 -10.31
CA GLY A 161 -4.17 -11.43 -10.93
C GLY A 161 -2.75 -10.94 -10.69
N HIS A 162 -2.52 -10.05 -9.69
CA HIS A 162 -1.23 -9.39 -9.54
C HIS A 162 -0.74 -9.42 -8.08
N GLY A 163 -1.17 -8.47 -7.24
CA GLY A 163 -0.66 -8.36 -5.87
C GLY A 163 -1.39 -7.30 -5.05
N VAL A 164 -0.67 -6.69 -4.11
CA VAL A 164 -1.17 -5.67 -3.17
C VAL A 164 -0.57 -4.31 -3.50
N LEU A 165 -1.37 -3.25 -3.44
CA LEU A 165 -0.94 -1.87 -3.45
C LEU A 165 -1.46 -1.19 -2.19
N ALA A 166 -0.55 -0.69 -1.35
CA ALA A 166 -0.86 0.02 -0.12
C ALA A 166 -0.22 1.41 -0.10
N TRP A 167 -0.88 2.35 0.58
CA TRP A 167 -0.37 3.71 0.71
C TRP A 167 -0.68 4.32 2.07
N GLY A 168 0.10 5.32 2.46
CA GLY A 168 -0.04 5.95 3.76
C GLY A 168 0.68 7.28 3.87
N ALA A 169 0.53 7.91 5.03
CA ALA A 169 1.22 9.17 5.36
C ALA A 169 2.75 9.02 5.42
N ASP A 170 3.25 7.80 5.54
CA ASP A 170 4.67 7.46 5.55
C ASP A 170 4.87 5.98 5.15
N LEU A 171 6.14 5.61 4.95
CA LEU A 171 6.53 4.24 4.56
C LEU A 171 6.14 3.20 5.60
N GLN A 172 6.26 3.54 6.89
CA GLN A 172 5.88 2.64 7.97
C GLN A 172 4.40 2.28 7.90
N THR A 173 3.54 3.29 7.71
CA THR A 173 2.09 3.10 7.59
C THR A 173 1.73 2.25 6.39
N ALA A 174 2.32 2.51 5.22
CA ALA A 174 2.06 1.73 4.01
C ALA A 174 2.53 0.28 4.16
N MET A 175 3.70 0.06 4.76
CA MET A 175 4.24 -1.29 5.02
C MET A 175 3.39 -2.08 6.01
N MET A 176 2.97 -1.47 7.12
CA MET A 176 2.10 -2.11 8.11
C MET A 176 0.77 -2.55 7.50
N LEU A 177 0.22 -1.83 6.53
CA LEU A 177 -0.98 -2.25 5.80
C LEU A 177 -0.73 -3.50 4.96
N VAL A 178 0.41 -3.59 4.26
CA VAL A 178 0.79 -4.81 3.52
C VAL A 178 0.90 -6.01 4.49
N GLU A 179 1.59 -5.83 5.62
CA GLU A 179 1.75 -6.88 6.64
C GLU A 179 0.41 -7.33 7.22
N LEU A 180 -0.46 -6.39 7.58
CA LEU A 180 -1.77 -6.69 8.15
C LEU A 180 -2.66 -7.44 7.15
N VAL A 181 -2.66 -7.02 5.88
CA VAL A 181 -3.45 -7.65 4.82
C VAL A 181 -2.97 -9.07 4.56
N GLU A 182 -1.66 -9.29 4.47
CA GLU A 182 -1.08 -10.63 4.28
C GLU A 182 -1.37 -11.55 5.47
N ALA A 183 -1.17 -11.07 6.70
CA ALA A 183 -1.44 -11.84 7.92
C ALA A 183 -2.94 -12.24 8.00
N THR A 184 -3.83 -11.29 7.68
CA THR A 184 -5.28 -11.56 7.65
C THR A 184 -5.64 -12.56 6.56
N ALA A 185 -5.14 -12.38 5.34
CA ALA A 185 -5.39 -13.28 4.21
C ALA A 185 -4.94 -14.71 4.54
N ARG A 186 -3.75 -14.88 5.10
CA ARG A 186 -3.23 -16.19 5.54
C ARG A 186 -4.14 -16.82 6.58
N THR A 187 -4.53 -16.05 7.60
CA THR A 187 -5.42 -16.56 8.66
C THR A 187 -6.79 -16.98 8.10
N LEU A 188 -7.34 -16.25 7.11
CA LEU A 188 -8.59 -16.63 6.46
C LEU A 188 -8.46 -17.95 5.69
N LEU A 189 -7.34 -18.13 4.95
CA LEU A 189 -7.07 -19.39 4.22
C LEU A 189 -6.93 -20.57 5.19
N ASP A 190 -6.18 -20.40 6.28
CA ASP A 190 -6.01 -21.44 7.29
C ASP A 190 -7.34 -21.76 8.01
N ALA A 191 -8.11 -20.73 8.38
CA ALA A 191 -9.41 -20.88 9.04
C ALA A 191 -10.46 -21.57 8.14
N ALA A 192 -10.34 -21.48 6.82
CA ALA A 192 -11.24 -22.17 5.90
C ALA A 192 -11.23 -23.70 6.13
N THR A 193 -10.10 -24.29 6.52
CA THR A 193 -9.97 -25.72 6.87
C THR A 193 -10.68 -26.08 8.18
N LEU A 194 -10.96 -25.08 9.02
CA LEU A 194 -11.65 -25.20 10.31
C LEU A 194 -13.15 -24.82 10.22
N GLY A 195 -13.67 -24.62 9.01
CA GLY A 195 -15.06 -24.21 8.77
C GLY A 195 -15.26 -22.70 8.64
N GLY A 196 -14.17 -21.93 8.46
CA GLY A 196 -14.19 -20.49 8.24
C GLY A 196 -14.18 -19.65 9.52
N VAL A 197 -14.16 -18.33 9.33
CA VAL A 197 -14.16 -17.35 10.43
C VAL A 197 -15.59 -16.99 10.84
N LYS A 198 -15.76 -16.60 12.11
CA LYS A 198 -17.03 -16.07 12.62
C LYS A 198 -16.96 -14.55 12.64
N LYS A 199 -17.93 -13.91 12.00
CA LYS A 199 -18.13 -12.47 12.06
C LYS A 199 -18.39 -12.01 13.50
N LEU A 200 -17.81 -10.87 13.90
CA LEU A 200 -18.14 -10.22 15.16
C LEU A 200 -19.61 -9.74 15.17
N PRO A 201 -20.24 -9.60 16.34
CA PRO A 201 -21.58 -9.00 16.43
C PRO A 201 -21.59 -7.58 15.84
N ASP A 202 -22.67 -7.23 15.11
CA ASP A 202 -22.78 -5.93 14.44
C ASP A 202 -22.56 -4.72 15.35
N PRO A 203 -23.02 -4.70 16.63
CA PRO A 203 -22.70 -3.61 17.53
C PRO A 203 -21.20 -3.43 17.78
N MET A 204 -20.44 -4.53 17.85
CA MET A 204 -18.98 -4.47 18.02
C MET A 204 -18.29 -3.94 16.76
N ILE A 205 -18.73 -4.37 15.58
CA ILE A 205 -18.23 -3.86 14.30
C ILE A 205 -18.46 -2.35 14.21
N SER A 206 -19.66 -1.88 14.61
CA SER A 206 -20.01 -0.45 14.61
C SER A 206 -19.06 0.36 15.50
N LEU A 207 -18.75 -0.13 16.71
CA LEU A 207 -17.77 0.51 17.61
C LEU A 207 -16.36 0.57 17.01
N LEU A 208 -15.91 -0.49 16.31
CA LEU A 208 -14.60 -0.53 15.67
C LEU A 208 -14.52 0.43 14.46
N LEU A 209 -15.61 0.57 13.70
CA LEU A 209 -15.69 1.54 12.60
C LEU A 209 -15.75 2.98 13.13
N GLU A 210 -16.36 3.20 14.27
CA GLU A 210 -16.30 4.49 14.96
C GLU A 210 -14.88 4.79 15.45
N ALA A 211 -14.20 3.81 16.06
CA ALA A 211 -12.79 3.93 16.44
C ALA A 211 -11.89 4.27 15.25
N ARG A 212 -12.11 3.61 14.07
CA ARG A 212 -11.46 3.96 12.80
C ARG A 212 -11.64 5.44 12.45
N THR A 213 -12.87 5.91 12.49
CA THR A 213 -13.21 7.32 12.20
C THR A 213 -12.54 8.28 13.17
N ASN A 214 -12.54 7.96 14.46
CA ASN A 214 -11.93 8.78 15.51
C ASN A 214 -10.39 8.82 15.41
N ALA A 215 -9.78 7.76 14.89
CA ALA A 215 -8.35 7.71 14.57
C ALA A 215 -7.97 8.48 13.29
N GLY A 216 -8.93 9.12 12.61
CA GLY A 216 -8.68 9.84 11.36
C GLY A 216 -8.56 8.94 10.13
N LEU A 217 -8.89 7.65 10.26
CA LEU A 217 -8.77 6.67 9.19
C LEU A 217 -10.05 6.60 8.35
N GLY A 218 -9.88 6.20 7.08
CA GLY A 218 -10.95 6.13 6.10
C GLY A 218 -11.54 7.51 5.73
N PRO A 219 -12.46 7.58 4.77
CA PRO A 219 -13.00 8.84 4.25
C PRO A 219 -13.61 9.73 5.34
N ALA A 220 -14.42 9.16 6.23
CA ALA A 220 -15.07 9.91 7.31
C ALA A 220 -14.07 10.45 8.34
N GLY A 221 -13.05 9.66 8.68
CA GLY A 221 -11.99 10.08 9.62
C GLY A 221 -11.14 11.21 9.03
N ARG A 222 -10.76 11.10 7.77
CA ARG A 222 -10.01 12.15 7.05
C ARG A 222 -10.81 13.45 6.93
N ALA A 223 -12.09 13.36 6.61
CA ALA A 223 -12.96 14.54 6.56
C ALA A 223 -13.03 15.26 7.93
N ARG A 224 -13.16 14.51 9.03
CA ARG A 224 -13.13 15.08 10.39
C ARG A 224 -11.79 15.73 10.74
N ALA A 225 -10.67 15.10 10.34
CA ALA A 225 -9.33 15.64 10.59
C ALA A 225 -9.11 16.95 9.81
N SER A 226 -9.59 17.04 8.57
CA SER A 226 -9.48 18.24 7.75
C SER A 226 -10.34 19.40 8.28
N ALA A 227 -11.52 19.12 8.85
CA ALA A 227 -12.40 20.11 9.43
C ALA A 227 -11.90 20.72 10.76
N LYS A 228 -10.88 20.11 11.39
CA LYS A 228 -10.27 20.59 12.64
C LYS A 228 -9.02 21.43 12.45
N ARG A 229 -8.53 21.55 11.21
CA ARG A 229 -7.37 22.40 10.82
C ARG A 229 -7.81 23.74 10.28
#